data_1be10a0a77739b844f216321a0c1a4fd
#
_entry.id   1be10a0a77739b844f216321a0c1a4fd
#
_cell.length_a   1.000
_cell.length_b   1.000
_cell.length_c   1.000
_cell.angle_alpha   90.00
_cell.angle_beta   90.00
_cell.angle_gamma   90.00
#
_symmetry.space_group_name_H-M   'P 1'
#
loop_
_entity.id
_entity.type
_entity.pdbx_description
1 polymer ?
#
loop_
_entity_poly.entity_id
_entity_poly.type
_entity_poly.pdbx_seq_one_letter_code
_entity_poly.pdbx_strand_id
1 'polypeptide(L)'
;LKGQGNALLYPDPYIRTPGDIDIYLSGGRKKIMKYVDRVCPNQVMRYHHVDFPVMKTAIEVHFTPSYMFFPIHNSRIQKWFKEVMDLQCSNVVTLPDGYGEITVPTMSFNVIYILSHLYRHVFTEGIGLRQLIDYYFVLVKSEERRVKNLTALQRELKYLGLWKFAGAVMYVLHEVLGLPEAKMIAPIDVNEGRFLLAEIMQGGNFGQYDTRLGSKENEGKLHRYLRMNLRNLRFVKHYPTEALSEPLFRTWFALWKKIHGIK
;
A
#
# COMPACT_ATOMS: atom_id res chain seq x y z
N LEU A 1 6.36 1.82 -8.97
CA LEU A 1 5.49 0.79 -8.36
C LEU A 1 4.01 1.04 -8.60
N LYS A 2 3.54 2.25 -8.49
CA LYS A 2 2.16 2.71 -8.72
C LYS A 2 2.16 3.85 -9.75
N GLY A 3 1.41 4.91 -9.53
CA GLY A 3 1.49 6.13 -10.34
C GLY A 3 1.14 5.91 -11.80
N GLN A 4 2.05 6.23 -12.71
CA GLN A 4 1.85 6.16 -14.15
C GLN A 4 1.51 4.74 -14.64
N GLY A 5 2.13 3.69 -14.06
CA GLY A 5 1.79 2.32 -14.39
C GLY A 5 0.33 1.98 -14.12
N ASN A 6 -0.23 2.45 -13.02
CA ASN A 6 -1.66 2.27 -12.72
C ASN A 6 -2.55 3.17 -13.60
N ALA A 7 -2.08 4.38 -13.96
CA ALA A 7 -2.83 5.27 -14.84
C ALA A 7 -3.15 4.62 -16.19
N LEU A 8 -2.23 3.83 -16.74
CA LEU A 8 -2.42 3.09 -18.00
C LEU A 8 -3.53 2.03 -17.93
N LEU A 9 -4.06 1.71 -16.75
CA LEU A 9 -5.19 0.80 -16.58
C LEU A 9 -6.54 1.50 -16.69
N TYR A 10 -6.57 2.82 -16.58
CA TYR A 10 -7.78 3.63 -16.73
C TYR A 10 -8.18 3.76 -18.19
N PRO A 11 -9.47 3.99 -18.48
CA PRO A 11 -9.93 4.26 -19.86
C PRO A 11 -9.20 5.43 -20.51
N ASP A 12 -8.89 6.46 -19.72
CA ASP A 12 -8.01 7.57 -20.06
C ASP A 12 -6.99 7.73 -18.93
N PRO A 13 -5.69 7.57 -19.19
CA PRO A 13 -4.64 7.70 -18.17
C PRO A 13 -4.62 9.06 -17.46
N TYR A 14 -5.10 10.11 -18.10
CA TYR A 14 -5.08 11.47 -17.57
C TYR A 14 -6.18 11.78 -16.55
N ILE A 15 -7.24 10.96 -16.47
CA ILE A 15 -8.26 11.12 -15.43
C ILE A 15 -7.83 10.60 -14.06
N ARG A 16 -6.75 9.82 -14.00
CA ARG A 16 -6.22 9.37 -12.71
C ARG A 16 -5.57 10.54 -11.98
N THR A 17 -6.10 10.89 -10.82
CA THR A 17 -5.49 11.91 -9.96
C THR A 17 -4.06 11.53 -9.58
N PRO A 18 -3.05 12.35 -9.91
CA PRO A 18 -1.66 12.06 -9.56
C PRO A 18 -1.42 12.13 -8.04
N GLY A 19 -0.39 11.46 -7.58
CA GLY A 19 0.15 11.51 -6.22
C GLY A 19 1.67 11.51 -6.30
N ASP A 20 2.29 10.93 -5.28
CA ASP A 20 3.72 10.62 -5.24
C ASP A 20 4.14 9.63 -6.35
N ILE A 21 5.42 9.65 -6.65
CA ILE A 21 6.04 8.70 -7.59
C ILE A 21 6.82 7.67 -6.79
N ASP A 22 6.31 6.45 -6.75
CA ASP A 22 6.97 5.33 -6.08
C ASP A 22 7.94 4.62 -7.03
N ILE A 23 9.23 4.70 -6.77
CA ILE A 23 10.29 4.04 -7.54
C ILE A 23 10.89 2.93 -6.70
N TYR A 24 10.91 1.70 -7.20
CA TYR A 24 11.69 0.63 -6.58
C TYR A 24 13.10 0.58 -7.17
N LEU A 25 14.09 0.50 -6.29
CA LEU A 25 15.47 0.24 -6.69
C LEU A 25 15.97 -1.06 -6.06
N SER A 26 16.62 -1.88 -6.87
CA SER A 26 17.33 -3.09 -6.41
C SER A 26 18.62 -2.72 -5.67
N GLY A 27 19.11 -3.62 -4.79
CA GLY A 27 20.38 -3.44 -4.09
C GLY A 27 20.27 -3.19 -2.58
N GLY A 28 19.04 -3.13 -2.06
CA GLY A 28 18.76 -3.07 -0.62
C GLY A 28 19.01 -1.72 0.02
N ARG A 29 18.45 -1.58 1.24
CA ARG A 29 18.40 -0.31 1.99
C ARG A 29 19.76 0.40 2.09
N LYS A 30 20.82 -0.31 2.49
CA LYS A 30 22.13 0.31 2.74
C LYS A 30 22.73 0.97 1.49
N LYS A 31 22.62 0.30 0.33
CA LYS A 31 23.14 0.82 -0.94
C LYS A 31 22.32 2.02 -1.43
N ILE A 32 21.00 1.92 -1.32
CA ILE A 32 20.07 2.99 -1.72
C ILE A 32 20.27 4.23 -0.84
N MET A 33 20.32 4.07 0.48
CA MET A 33 20.59 5.18 1.40
C MET A 33 21.90 5.89 1.09
N LYS A 34 22.98 5.13 0.85
CA LYS A 34 24.28 5.72 0.46
C LYS A 34 24.19 6.52 -0.84
N TYR A 35 23.38 6.10 -1.79
CA TYR A 35 23.14 6.83 -3.03
C TYR A 35 22.34 8.11 -2.77
N VAL A 36 21.22 8.00 -2.05
CA VAL A 36 20.34 9.12 -1.73
C VAL A 36 21.08 10.18 -0.91
N ASP A 37 21.81 9.81 0.12
CA ASP A 37 22.58 10.75 0.97
C ASP A 37 23.63 11.53 0.17
N ARG A 38 24.19 10.93 -0.88
CA ARG A 38 25.16 11.60 -1.74
C ARG A 38 24.51 12.63 -2.68
N VAL A 39 23.30 12.34 -3.19
CA VAL A 39 22.61 13.16 -4.20
C VAL A 39 21.67 14.18 -3.54
N CYS A 40 20.97 13.75 -2.50
CA CYS A 40 19.99 14.54 -1.80
C CYS A 40 20.09 14.26 -0.28
N PRO A 41 21.03 14.89 0.44
CA PRO A 41 21.30 14.57 1.84
C PRO A 41 20.13 14.94 2.77
N ASN A 42 20.12 14.33 3.95
CA ASN A 42 19.14 14.59 5.03
C ASN A 42 17.69 14.22 4.72
N GLN A 43 17.45 13.29 3.80
CA GLN A 43 16.09 12.85 3.50
C GLN A 43 15.50 11.97 4.61
N VAL A 44 14.18 11.98 4.74
CA VAL A 44 13.47 11.19 5.75
C VAL A 44 13.38 9.73 5.30
N MET A 45 13.97 8.84 6.10
CA MET A 45 13.82 7.41 5.86
C MET A 45 12.59 6.86 6.59
N ARG A 46 11.76 6.13 5.85
CA ARG A 46 10.68 5.27 6.34
C ARG A 46 11.15 3.81 6.37
N TYR A 47 10.30 2.91 6.83
CA TYR A 47 10.69 1.49 6.91
C TYR A 47 10.97 0.88 5.53
N HIS A 48 10.24 1.26 4.51
CA HIS A 48 10.27 0.66 3.16
C HIS A 48 10.75 1.59 2.05
N HIS A 49 10.87 2.89 2.30
CA HIS A 49 11.35 3.89 1.34
C HIS A 49 12.14 5.01 2.00
N VAL A 50 12.74 5.83 1.19
CA VAL A 50 13.33 7.13 1.55
C VAL A 50 12.77 8.20 0.61
N ASP A 51 12.49 9.37 1.15
CA ASP A 51 12.07 10.53 0.38
C ASP A 51 13.20 10.97 -0.57
N PHE A 52 12.87 11.27 -1.82
CA PHE A 52 13.82 11.72 -2.84
C PHE A 52 13.16 12.81 -3.72
N PRO A 53 12.91 13.99 -3.17
CA PRO A 53 12.22 15.03 -3.90
C PRO A 53 13.06 15.52 -5.09
N VAL A 54 12.46 15.56 -6.27
CA VAL A 54 13.05 16.15 -7.49
C VAL A 54 12.22 17.33 -7.92
N MET A 55 12.81 18.52 -7.91
CA MET A 55 12.10 19.78 -8.13
C MET A 55 10.92 19.93 -7.14
N LYS A 56 9.68 19.96 -7.65
CA LYS A 56 8.45 20.04 -6.83
C LYS A 56 7.70 18.70 -6.73
N THR A 57 8.28 17.61 -7.26
CA THR A 57 7.64 16.30 -7.31
C THR A 57 8.10 15.46 -6.13
N ALA A 58 7.14 14.95 -5.36
CA ALA A 58 7.41 13.99 -4.31
C ALA A 58 7.74 12.63 -4.93
N ILE A 59 8.94 12.15 -4.72
CA ILE A 59 9.39 10.82 -5.15
C ILE A 59 9.74 10.02 -3.89
N GLU A 60 9.27 8.78 -3.82
CA GLU A 60 9.64 7.82 -2.80
C GLU A 60 10.48 6.69 -3.42
N VAL A 61 11.72 6.54 -2.97
CA VAL A 61 12.60 5.48 -3.42
C VAL A 61 12.47 4.29 -2.47
N HIS A 62 11.83 3.23 -2.95
CA HIS A 62 11.54 2.04 -2.19
C HIS A 62 12.68 1.02 -2.24
N PHE A 63 13.07 0.47 -1.09
CA PHE A 63 13.96 -0.70 -0.97
C PHE A 63 13.19 -2.01 -0.77
N THR A 64 11.91 -1.93 -0.43
CA THR A 64 10.93 -3.02 -0.50
C THR A 64 9.56 -2.43 -0.87
N PRO A 65 8.73 -3.11 -1.67
CA PRO A 65 7.48 -2.54 -2.17
C PRO A 65 6.50 -2.16 -1.07
N SER A 66 6.31 -3.01 -0.06
CA SER A 66 5.42 -2.80 1.08
C SER A 66 5.91 -3.59 2.30
N TYR A 67 5.16 -3.54 3.39
CA TYR A 67 5.40 -4.34 4.60
C TYR A 67 4.11 -4.51 5.39
N MET A 68 4.14 -5.42 6.39
CA MET A 68 3.06 -5.64 7.33
C MET A 68 3.58 -5.45 8.76
N PHE A 69 2.68 -5.17 9.71
CA PHE A 69 3.09 -4.91 11.08
C PHE A 69 3.31 -6.20 11.88
N PHE A 70 2.50 -7.23 11.64
CA PHE A 70 2.67 -8.51 12.31
C PHE A 70 3.90 -9.24 11.77
N PRO A 71 4.88 -9.59 12.63
CA PRO A 71 6.19 -10.07 12.17
C PRO A 71 6.13 -11.29 11.26
N ILE A 72 5.22 -12.23 11.50
CA ILE A 72 5.07 -13.45 10.68
C ILE A 72 4.57 -13.08 9.28
N HIS A 73 3.53 -12.25 9.19
CA HIS A 73 3.01 -11.79 7.89
C HIS A 73 4.06 -10.97 7.15
N ASN A 74 4.78 -10.10 7.88
CA ASN A 74 5.87 -9.32 7.30
C ASN A 74 6.98 -10.21 6.73
N SER A 75 7.43 -11.20 7.49
CA SER A 75 8.46 -12.15 7.01
C SER A 75 8.02 -12.86 5.72
N ARG A 76 6.76 -13.31 5.67
CA ARG A 76 6.19 -13.98 4.50
C ARG A 76 6.11 -13.08 3.28
N ILE A 77 5.62 -11.84 3.43
CA ILE A 77 5.50 -10.92 2.31
C ILE A 77 6.85 -10.41 1.82
N GLN A 78 7.84 -10.21 2.71
CA GLN A 78 9.21 -9.86 2.31
C GLN A 78 9.87 -10.99 1.52
N LYS A 79 9.66 -12.25 1.91
CA LYS A 79 10.12 -13.42 1.15
C LYS A 79 9.48 -13.44 -0.23
N TRP A 80 8.17 -13.27 -0.30
CA TRP A 80 7.43 -13.22 -1.57
C TRP A 80 7.95 -12.10 -2.48
N PHE A 81 8.13 -10.88 -1.97
CA PHE A 81 8.71 -9.78 -2.75
C PHE A 81 10.10 -10.16 -3.30
N LYS A 82 10.97 -10.73 -2.47
CA LYS A 82 12.31 -11.13 -2.90
C LYS A 82 12.29 -12.16 -4.05
N GLU A 83 11.33 -13.07 -4.05
CA GLU A 83 11.19 -14.12 -5.06
C GLU A 83 10.66 -13.59 -6.40
N VAL A 84 9.86 -12.52 -6.39
CA VAL A 84 9.16 -12.06 -7.61
C VAL A 84 9.68 -10.74 -8.19
N MET A 85 10.51 -9.98 -7.48
CA MET A 85 10.88 -8.61 -7.88
C MET A 85 11.71 -8.53 -9.17
N ASP A 86 12.58 -9.49 -9.44
CA ASP A 86 13.41 -9.45 -10.66
C ASP A 86 12.55 -9.45 -11.92
N LEU A 87 11.46 -10.20 -11.93
CA LEU A 87 10.49 -10.19 -13.03
C LEU A 87 9.80 -8.81 -13.17
N GLN A 88 9.52 -8.14 -12.05
CA GLN A 88 8.87 -6.83 -12.07
C GLN A 88 9.79 -5.75 -12.67
N CYS A 89 11.09 -5.87 -12.45
CA CYS A 89 12.09 -4.92 -12.96
C CYS A 89 12.31 -5.03 -14.49
N SER A 90 11.78 -6.06 -15.15
CA SER A 90 11.91 -6.28 -16.60
C SER A 90 10.63 -6.05 -17.40
N ASN A 91 9.50 -5.76 -16.73
CA ASN A 91 8.21 -5.55 -17.40
C ASN A 91 8.08 -4.09 -17.86
N VAL A 92 8.37 -3.85 -19.14
CA VAL A 92 8.37 -2.50 -19.75
C VAL A 92 7.04 -2.21 -20.42
N VAL A 93 6.56 -0.99 -20.28
CA VAL A 93 5.38 -0.45 -20.96
C VAL A 93 5.70 0.90 -21.60
N THR A 94 5.08 1.18 -22.74
CA THR A 94 5.19 2.47 -23.44
C THR A 94 4.16 3.45 -22.88
N LEU A 95 4.60 4.65 -22.55
CA LEU A 95 3.73 5.76 -22.15
C LEU A 95 3.06 6.39 -23.38
N PRO A 96 1.83 6.93 -23.24
CA PRO A 96 1.17 7.66 -24.34
C PRO A 96 1.96 8.90 -24.75
N ASP A 97 1.58 9.48 -25.89
CA ASP A 97 2.09 10.77 -26.41
C ASP A 97 3.61 10.85 -26.56
N GLY A 98 4.29 9.73 -26.72
CA GLY A 98 5.74 9.70 -26.96
C GLY A 98 6.59 9.99 -25.72
N TYR A 99 6.02 9.90 -24.51
CA TYR A 99 6.78 10.09 -23.25
C TYR A 99 7.78 8.96 -22.92
N GLY A 100 7.98 8.01 -23.85
CA GLY A 100 8.97 6.95 -23.73
C GLY A 100 8.44 5.72 -23.02
N GLU A 101 9.35 4.96 -22.43
CA GLU A 101 9.06 3.67 -21.78
C GLU A 101 9.39 3.72 -20.30
N ILE A 102 8.57 3.01 -19.50
CA ILE A 102 8.82 2.82 -18.08
C ILE A 102 8.69 1.35 -17.69
N THR A 103 9.44 0.95 -16.68
CA THR A 103 9.27 -0.36 -16.05
C THR A 103 8.18 -0.29 -15.01
N VAL A 104 7.21 -1.20 -15.08
CA VAL A 104 6.08 -1.28 -14.16
C VAL A 104 5.88 -2.70 -13.64
N PRO A 105 5.31 -2.90 -12.45
CA PRO A 105 4.96 -4.23 -11.98
C PRO A 105 3.96 -4.94 -12.90
N THR A 106 4.06 -6.26 -12.96
CA THR A 106 3.06 -7.09 -13.66
C THR A 106 1.71 -7.03 -12.94
N MET A 107 0.63 -7.35 -13.65
CA MET A 107 -0.72 -7.36 -13.06
C MET A 107 -0.84 -8.36 -11.91
N SER A 108 -0.26 -9.56 -12.05
CA SER A 108 -0.24 -10.58 -10.99
C SER A 108 0.43 -10.10 -9.71
N PHE A 109 1.51 -9.33 -9.84
CA PHE A 109 2.17 -8.69 -8.71
C PHE A 109 1.27 -7.62 -8.09
N ASN A 110 0.69 -6.74 -8.91
CA ASN A 110 -0.13 -5.62 -8.44
C ASN A 110 -1.36 -6.07 -7.67
N VAL A 111 -1.96 -7.21 -7.98
CA VAL A 111 -3.09 -7.78 -7.23
C VAL A 111 -2.73 -7.99 -5.74
N ILE A 112 -1.56 -8.51 -5.43
CA ILE A 112 -1.11 -8.74 -4.04
C ILE A 112 -0.48 -7.48 -3.45
N TYR A 113 0.37 -6.81 -4.22
CA TYR A 113 1.11 -5.64 -3.77
C TYR A 113 0.17 -4.49 -3.35
N ILE A 114 -0.78 -4.11 -4.21
CA ILE A 114 -1.69 -3.00 -3.90
C ILE A 114 -2.61 -3.36 -2.74
N LEU A 115 -3.10 -4.60 -2.67
CA LEU A 115 -3.89 -5.07 -1.53
C LEU A 115 -3.11 -4.97 -0.20
N SER A 116 -1.84 -5.41 -0.19
CA SER A 116 -0.98 -5.31 0.99
C SER A 116 -0.69 -3.85 1.37
N HIS A 117 -0.53 -2.99 0.39
CA HIS A 117 -0.33 -1.56 0.56
C HIS A 117 -1.57 -0.87 1.16
N LEU A 118 -2.76 -1.17 0.63
CA LEU A 118 -4.04 -0.72 1.21
C LEU A 118 -4.19 -1.20 2.65
N TYR A 119 -3.92 -2.47 2.91
CA TYR A 119 -4.02 -3.06 4.25
C TYR A 119 -3.15 -2.32 5.26
N ARG A 120 -1.91 -2.04 4.93
CA ARG A 120 -0.99 -1.26 5.76
C ARG A 120 -1.54 0.14 6.06
N HIS A 121 -2.08 0.84 5.05
CA HIS A 121 -2.62 2.19 5.23
C HIS A 121 -3.85 2.23 6.14
N VAL A 122 -4.65 1.18 6.18
CA VAL A 122 -5.79 1.10 7.11
C VAL A 122 -5.35 1.36 8.56
N PHE A 123 -4.18 0.87 8.98
CA PHE A 123 -3.70 1.04 10.37
C PHE A 123 -2.90 2.31 10.60
N THR A 124 -2.45 3.01 9.56
CA THR A 124 -1.65 4.24 9.70
C THR A 124 -2.47 5.49 9.46
N GLU A 125 -2.82 5.75 8.23
CA GLU A 125 -3.45 7.00 7.79
C GLU A 125 -4.93 6.80 7.46
N GLY A 126 -5.31 5.58 7.05
CA GLY A 126 -6.59 5.25 6.44
C GLY A 126 -6.47 5.19 4.92
N ILE A 127 -7.52 4.69 4.29
CA ILE A 127 -7.65 4.62 2.83
C ILE A 127 -8.93 5.33 2.39
N GLY A 128 -8.96 5.80 1.15
CA GLY A 128 -10.13 6.40 0.53
C GLY A 128 -10.58 5.62 -0.71
N LEU A 129 -11.71 6.00 -1.28
CA LEU A 129 -12.24 5.40 -2.50
C LEU A 129 -11.25 5.55 -3.69
N ARG A 130 -10.46 6.61 -3.73
CA ARG A 130 -9.45 6.81 -4.79
C ARG A 130 -8.47 5.65 -4.89
N GLN A 131 -7.97 5.15 -3.75
CA GLN A 131 -7.06 4.01 -3.76
C GLN A 131 -7.76 2.71 -4.15
N LEU A 132 -9.05 2.58 -3.82
CA LEU A 132 -9.86 1.44 -4.24
C LEU A 132 -10.19 1.48 -5.73
N ILE A 133 -10.36 2.67 -6.33
CA ILE A 133 -10.53 2.80 -7.79
C ILE A 133 -9.25 2.32 -8.52
N ASP A 134 -8.06 2.66 -8.05
CA ASP A 134 -6.82 2.09 -8.60
C ASP A 134 -6.85 0.55 -8.54
N TYR A 135 -7.29 -0.02 -7.43
CA TYR A 135 -7.36 -1.47 -7.27
C TYR A 135 -8.47 -2.11 -8.12
N TYR A 136 -9.60 -1.43 -8.29
CA TYR A 136 -10.66 -1.84 -9.22
C TYR A 136 -10.12 -2.05 -10.64
N PHE A 137 -9.38 -1.07 -11.18
CA PHE A 137 -8.81 -1.19 -12.52
C PHE A 137 -7.74 -2.27 -12.61
N VAL A 138 -6.95 -2.50 -11.56
CA VAL A 138 -6.02 -3.64 -11.50
C VAL A 138 -6.79 -4.96 -11.64
N LEU A 139 -7.88 -5.15 -10.92
CA LEU A 139 -8.66 -6.39 -10.98
C LEU A 139 -9.38 -6.55 -12.32
N VAL A 140 -9.98 -5.49 -12.86
CA VAL A 140 -10.66 -5.53 -14.18
C VAL A 140 -9.68 -5.91 -15.29
N LYS A 141 -8.46 -5.34 -15.28
CA LYS A 141 -7.45 -5.57 -16.31
C LYS A 141 -6.62 -6.84 -16.10
N SER A 142 -6.68 -7.45 -14.91
CA SER A 142 -5.88 -8.66 -14.60
C SER A 142 -6.28 -9.89 -15.43
N GLU A 143 -7.52 -9.97 -15.92
CA GLU A 143 -7.98 -11.07 -16.76
C GLU A 143 -7.40 -11.08 -18.18
N GLU A 144 -7.17 -9.92 -18.78
CA GLU A 144 -6.60 -9.84 -20.13
C GLU A 144 -5.22 -10.49 -20.20
N ARG A 145 -4.52 -10.62 -19.03
CA ARG A 145 -3.22 -11.25 -18.89
C ARG A 145 -3.21 -12.42 -17.87
N ARG A 146 -4.37 -12.95 -17.50
CA ARG A 146 -4.65 -14.07 -16.57
C ARG A 146 -3.80 -14.07 -15.29
N VAL A 147 -4.46 -13.83 -14.17
CA VAL A 147 -4.14 -14.55 -12.93
C VAL A 147 -4.42 -16.04 -13.20
N LYS A 148 -3.42 -16.77 -13.64
CA LYS A 148 -3.56 -18.13 -14.24
C LYS A 148 -4.18 -19.16 -13.30
N ASN A 149 -4.32 -18.86 -12.00
CA ASN A 149 -4.89 -19.79 -11.05
C ASN A 149 -5.47 -19.06 -9.84
N LEU A 150 -6.78 -18.81 -9.84
CA LEU A 150 -7.48 -18.17 -8.72
C LEU A 150 -7.28 -18.94 -7.39
N THR A 151 -7.28 -20.27 -7.44
CA THR A 151 -7.06 -21.10 -6.25
C THR A 151 -5.65 -20.92 -5.67
N ALA A 152 -4.64 -20.75 -6.52
CA ALA A 152 -3.28 -20.46 -6.06
C ALA A 152 -3.19 -19.06 -5.44
N LEU A 153 -3.79 -18.04 -6.07
CA LEU A 153 -3.87 -16.70 -5.52
C LEU A 153 -4.58 -16.69 -4.16
N GLN A 154 -5.69 -17.39 -4.02
CA GLN A 154 -6.41 -17.46 -2.75
C GLN A 154 -5.58 -18.13 -1.63
N ARG A 155 -4.82 -19.18 -1.97
CA ARG A 155 -3.85 -19.79 -1.03
C ARG A 155 -2.76 -18.80 -0.63
N GLU A 156 -2.24 -18.05 -1.59
CA GLU A 156 -1.22 -17.01 -1.34
C GLU A 156 -1.78 -15.91 -0.40
N LEU A 157 -2.97 -15.40 -0.67
CA LEU A 157 -3.62 -14.39 0.20
C LEU A 157 -3.83 -14.90 1.63
N LYS A 158 -4.20 -16.17 1.81
CA LYS A 158 -4.30 -16.81 3.13
C LYS A 158 -2.93 -16.92 3.81
N TYR A 159 -1.92 -17.37 3.08
CA TYR A 159 -0.54 -17.50 3.59
C TYR A 159 0.04 -16.14 4.02
N LEU A 160 -0.23 -15.09 3.26
CA LEU A 160 0.22 -13.73 3.55
C LEU A 160 -0.60 -13.01 4.63
N GLY A 161 -1.72 -13.60 5.11
CA GLY A 161 -2.60 -12.97 6.10
C GLY A 161 -3.51 -11.87 5.52
N LEU A 162 -3.71 -11.85 4.21
CA LEU A 162 -4.51 -10.84 3.50
C LEU A 162 -5.95 -11.28 3.21
N TRP A 163 -6.29 -12.55 3.48
CA TRP A 163 -7.55 -13.16 3.06
C TRP A 163 -8.79 -12.42 3.56
N LYS A 164 -8.85 -12.14 4.86
CA LYS A 164 -9.99 -11.46 5.48
C LYS A 164 -10.16 -10.04 4.92
N PHE A 165 -9.06 -9.31 4.78
CA PHE A 165 -9.07 -7.99 4.20
C PHE A 165 -9.44 -8.01 2.71
N ALA A 166 -9.02 -9.02 1.95
CA ALA A 166 -9.44 -9.20 0.57
C ALA A 166 -10.98 -9.31 0.47
N GLY A 167 -11.63 -10.10 1.33
CA GLY A 167 -13.10 -10.21 1.38
C GLY A 167 -13.79 -8.88 1.69
N ALA A 168 -13.24 -8.08 2.60
CA ALA A 168 -13.73 -6.74 2.90
C ALA A 168 -13.60 -5.78 1.70
N VAL A 169 -12.45 -5.83 1.02
CA VAL A 169 -12.22 -5.01 -0.19
C VAL A 169 -13.14 -5.45 -1.31
N MET A 170 -13.34 -6.77 -1.52
CA MET A 170 -14.30 -7.25 -2.55
C MET A 170 -15.71 -6.73 -2.29
N TYR A 171 -16.17 -6.69 -1.03
CA TYR A 171 -17.45 -6.06 -0.69
C TYR A 171 -17.52 -4.61 -1.17
N VAL A 172 -16.55 -3.78 -0.81
CA VAL A 172 -16.58 -2.35 -1.16
C VAL A 172 -16.48 -2.15 -2.68
N LEU A 173 -15.64 -2.93 -3.36
CA LEU A 173 -15.51 -2.82 -4.83
C LEU A 173 -16.77 -3.26 -5.54
N HIS A 174 -17.46 -4.28 -5.06
CA HIS A 174 -18.71 -4.78 -5.67
C HIS A 174 -19.88 -3.83 -5.40
N GLU A 175 -20.16 -3.55 -4.13
CA GLU A 175 -21.35 -2.79 -3.73
C GLU A 175 -21.26 -1.30 -4.08
N VAL A 176 -20.07 -0.72 -4.11
CA VAL A 176 -19.89 0.73 -4.32
C VAL A 176 -19.40 1.04 -5.73
N LEU A 177 -18.51 0.22 -6.28
CA LEU A 177 -17.86 0.49 -7.57
C LEU A 177 -18.33 -0.47 -8.69
N GLY A 178 -19.24 -1.41 -8.40
CA GLY A 178 -19.80 -2.31 -9.39
C GLY A 178 -18.82 -3.34 -9.95
N LEU A 179 -17.83 -3.79 -9.17
CA LEU A 179 -16.89 -4.82 -9.62
C LEU A 179 -17.65 -6.12 -9.95
N PRO A 180 -17.56 -6.66 -11.19
CA PRO A 180 -18.20 -7.92 -11.53
C PRO A 180 -17.69 -9.08 -10.65
N GLU A 181 -18.58 -10.01 -10.28
CA GLU A 181 -18.21 -11.18 -9.46
C GLU A 181 -17.08 -12.00 -10.09
N ALA A 182 -17.07 -12.15 -11.40
CA ALA A 182 -16.02 -12.85 -12.15
C ALA A 182 -14.61 -12.24 -11.98
N LYS A 183 -14.51 -11.01 -11.48
CA LYS A 183 -13.24 -10.30 -11.21
C LYS A 183 -12.79 -10.41 -9.75
N MET A 184 -13.60 -11.02 -8.90
CA MET A 184 -13.28 -11.12 -7.48
C MET A 184 -12.18 -12.14 -7.22
N ILE A 185 -11.28 -11.80 -6.31
CA ILE A 185 -10.18 -12.68 -5.88
C ILE A 185 -10.46 -13.41 -4.57
N ALA A 186 -11.50 -13.00 -3.86
CA ALA A 186 -11.99 -13.62 -2.63
C ALA A 186 -13.51 -13.50 -2.55
N PRO A 187 -14.22 -14.39 -1.83
CA PRO A 187 -15.62 -14.20 -1.49
C PRO A 187 -15.82 -12.90 -0.72
N ILE A 188 -16.96 -12.27 -0.90
CA ILE A 188 -17.38 -11.08 -0.15
C ILE A 188 -17.52 -11.44 1.34
N ASP A 189 -16.89 -10.63 2.19
CA ASP A 189 -17.15 -10.62 3.63
C ASP A 189 -17.99 -9.37 3.95
N VAL A 190 -19.29 -9.56 4.11
CA VAL A 190 -20.25 -8.46 4.32
C VAL A 190 -19.97 -7.69 5.60
N ASN A 191 -19.61 -8.38 6.70
CA ASN A 191 -19.38 -7.74 7.99
C ASN A 191 -18.11 -6.88 7.97
N GLU A 192 -17.02 -7.45 7.47
CA GLU A 192 -15.76 -6.74 7.34
C GLU A 192 -15.83 -5.64 6.28
N GLY A 193 -16.57 -5.87 5.21
CA GLY A 193 -16.79 -4.90 4.14
C GLY A 193 -17.57 -3.67 4.59
N ARG A 194 -18.65 -3.85 5.34
CA ARG A 194 -19.42 -2.74 5.94
C ARG A 194 -18.57 -1.93 6.93
N PHE A 195 -17.78 -2.61 7.75
CA PHE A 195 -16.83 -1.95 8.64
C PHE A 195 -15.80 -1.13 7.85
N LEU A 196 -15.17 -1.72 6.83
CA LEU A 196 -14.19 -1.04 6.00
C LEU A 196 -14.79 0.17 5.28
N LEU A 197 -15.99 0.02 4.70
CA LEU A 197 -16.70 1.11 4.03
C LEU A 197 -17.01 2.26 5.00
N ALA A 198 -17.47 1.96 6.22
CA ALA A 198 -17.71 2.97 7.23
C ALA A 198 -16.43 3.74 7.59
N GLU A 199 -15.30 3.05 7.77
CA GLU A 199 -13.99 3.69 8.02
C GLU A 199 -13.53 4.57 6.85
N ILE A 200 -13.74 4.14 5.61
CA ILE A 200 -13.44 4.92 4.40
C ILE A 200 -14.29 6.20 4.34
N MET A 201 -15.60 6.08 4.53
CA MET A 201 -16.52 7.21 4.41
C MET A 201 -16.34 8.23 5.53
N GLN A 202 -15.99 7.79 6.74
CA GLN A 202 -15.73 8.70 7.86
C GLN A 202 -14.32 9.32 7.82
N GLY A 203 -13.32 8.57 7.38
CA GLY A 203 -11.94 9.04 7.33
C GLY A 203 -11.62 9.88 6.09
N GLY A 204 -12.28 9.59 4.98
CA GLY A 204 -11.91 10.13 3.67
C GLY A 204 -10.50 9.68 3.24
N ASN A 205 -9.97 10.38 2.22
CA ASN A 205 -8.65 10.04 1.68
C ASN A 205 -7.55 10.23 2.76
N PHE A 206 -6.81 9.16 3.06
CA PHE A 206 -5.76 9.13 4.10
C PHE A 206 -6.22 9.63 5.48
N GLY A 207 -7.48 9.40 5.84
CA GLY A 207 -8.03 9.82 7.12
C GLY A 207 -8.04 11.35 7.34
N GLN A 208 -8.00 12.12 6.26
CA GLN A 208 -7.90 13.59 6.31
C GLN A 208 -9.09 14.23 7.04
N TYR A 209 -10.26 13.64 6.91
CA TYR A 209 -11.51 14.15 7.49
C TYR A 209 -11.93 13.42 8.77
N ASP A 210 -11.10 12.51 9.30
CA ASP A 210 -11.42 11.77 10.54
C ASP A 210 -11.32 12.68 11.77
N THR A 211 -12.45 13.14 12.26
CA THR A 211 -12.56 14.01 13.43
C THR A 211 -12.90 13.26 14.73
N ARG A 212 -13.11 11.94 14.67
CA ARG A 212 -13.54 11.11 15.82
C ARG A 212 -12.60 11.15 17.03
N LEU A 213 -11.36 11.52 16.84
CA LEU A 213 -10.34 11.61 17.90
C LEU A 213 -9.74 13.03 18.02
N GLY A 214 -10.51 14.05 17.66
CA GLY A 214 -10.12 15.44 17.76
C GLY A 214 -9.36 15.99 16.55
N SER A 215 -9.00 17.28 16.61
CA SER A 215 -8.23 17.97 15.56
C SER A 215 -6.78 17.47 15.49
N LYS A 216 -6.24 17.47 14.30
CA LYS A 216 -4.81 17.18 14.04
C LYS A 216 -3.93 18.44 14.06
N GLU A 217 -4.55 19.63 14.19
CA GLU A 217 -3.83 20.89 14.19
C GLU A 217 -3.02 21.08 15.48
N ASN A 218 -1.75 21.48 15.33
CA ASN A 218 -0.81 21.73 16.43
C ASN A 218 -0.60 20.54 17.39
N GLU A 219 -0.78 19.32 16.90
CA GLU A 219 -0.71 18.11 17.70
C GLU A 219 0.74 17.79 18.11
N GLY A 220 1.02 17.70 19.42
CA GLY A 220 2.30 17.25 19.95
C GLY A 220 2.55 15.76 19.67
N LYS A 221 3.83 15.35 19.66
CA LYS A 221 4.23 13.97 19.35
C LYS A 221 3.57 12.90 20.24
N LEU A 222 3.44 13.17 21.55
CA LEU A 222 2.79 12.26 22.49
C LEU A 222 1.28 12.14 22.21
N HIS A 223 0.61 13.26 21.98
CA HIS A 223 -0.80 13.28 21.66
C HIS A 223 -1.09 12.51 20.36
N ARG A 224 -0.29 12.76 19.31
CA ARG A 224 -0.36 12.00 18.06
C ARG A 224 -0.16 10.50 18.29
N TYR A 225 0.79 10.11 19.13
CA TYR A 225 1.03 8.70 19.46
C TYR A 225 -0.20 8.06 20.12
N LEU A 226 -0.76 8.70 21.13
CA LEU A 226 -1.95 8.22 21.83
C LEU A 226 -3.17 8.16 20.91
N ARG A 227 -3.41 9.19 20.11
CA ARG A 227 -4.52 9.25 19.15
C ARG A 227 -4.43 8.10 18.13
N MET A 228 -3.23 7.82 17.59
CA MET A 228 -3.06 6.70 16.66
C MET A 228 -3.33 5.35 17.32
N ASN A 229 -2.93 5.17 18.58
CA ASN A 229 -3.21 3.93 19.32
C ASN A 229 -4.71 3.77 19.56
N LEU A 230 -5.39 4.82 20.03
CA LEU A 230 -6.85 4.83 20.22
C LEU A 230 -7.60 4.55 18.90
N ARG A 231 -7.12 5.12 17.78
CA ARG A 231 -7.65 4.81 16.46
C ARG A 231 -7.54 3.32 16.15
N ASN A 232 -6.37 2.71 16.41
CA ASN A 232 -6.12 1.31 16.09
C ASN A 232 -6.92 0.33 16.96
N LEU A 233 -7.38 0.72 18.14
CA LEU A 233 -8.27 -0.11 18.96
C LEU A 233 -9.56 -0.50 18.22
N ARG A 234 -10.07 0.34 17.32
CA ARG A 234 -11.26 0.02 16.51
C ARG A 234 -11.05 -1.17 15.59
N PHE A 235 -9.80 -1.38 15.15
CA PHE A 235 -9.44 -2.47 14.26
C PHE A 235 -9.13 -3.78 14.99
N VAL A 236 -8.95 -3.79 16.30
CA VAL A 236 -8.55 -4.98 17.07
C VAL A 236 -9.58 -6.10 16.93
N LYS A 237 -10.89 -5.79 16.94
CA LYS A 237 -11.94 -6.81 16.74
C LYS A 237 -11.90 -7.43 15.35
N HIS A 238 -11.48 -6.68 14.34
CA HIS A 238 -11.51 -7.05 12.94
C HIS A 238 -10.18 -7.67 12.48
N TYR A 239 -9.05 -7.06 12.85
CA TYR A 239 -7.69 -7.41 12.42
C TYR A 239 -6.72 -7.40 13.61
N PRO A 240 -6.90 -8.29 14.61
CA PRO A 240 -6.15 -8.22 15.88
C PRO A 240 -4.63 -8.26 15.70
N THR A 241 -4.13 -9.11 14.82
CA THR A 241 -2.69 -9.28 14.63
C THR A 241 -2.01 -7.99 14.15
N GLU A 242 -2.54 -7.34 13.13
CA GLU A 242 -1.96 -6.10 12.59
C GLU A 242 -2.21 -4.91 13.52
N ALA A 243 -3.44 -4.78 14.04
CA ALA A 243 -3.83 -3.66 14.89
C ALA A 243 -3.02 -3.60 16.20
N LEU A 244 -2.71 -4.74 16.80
CA LEU A 244 -1.89 -4.82 18.02
C LEU A 244 -0.38 -4.73 17.71
N SER A 245 0.04 -5.17 16.53
CA SER A 245 1.46 -5.12 16.14
C SER A 245 1.90 -3.74 15.66
N GLU A 246 1.01 -2.92 15.12
CA GLU A 246 1.37 -1.58 14.59
C GLU A 246 2.01 -0.66 15.65
N PRO A 247 1.44 -0.48 16.86
CA PRO A 247 2.06 0.35 17.88
C PRO A 247 3.45 -0.15 18.31
N LEU A 248 3.61 -1.46 18.44
CA LEU A 248 4.88 -2.09 18.81
C LEU A 248 5.93 -1.88 17.70
N PHE A 249 5.54 -2.13 16.47
CA PHE A 249 6.38 -1.93 15.29
C PHE A 249 6.82 -0.46 15.16
N ARG A 250 5.91 0.48 15.29
CA ARG A 250 6.19 1.92 15.23
C ARG A 250 7.16 2.37 16.30
N THR A 251 6.97 1.89 17.53
CA THR A 251 7.86 2.19 18.66
C THR A 251 9.24 1.57 18.43
N TRP A 252 9.30 0.30 18.05
CA TRP A 252 10.55 -0.39 17.71
C TRP A 252 11.29 0.35 16.60
N PHE A 253 10.64 0.71 15.53
CA PHE A 253 11.29 1.38 14.39
C PHE A 253 11.79 2.79 14.75
N ALA A 254 11.06 3.53 15.59
CA ALA A 254 11.52 4.82 16.11
C ALA A 254 12.78 4.69 16.95
N LEU A 255 12.84 3.70 17.84
CA LEU A 255 14.05 3.39 18.65
C LEU A 255 15.20 2.93 17.76
N TRP A 256 14.92 2.05 16.81
CA TRP A 256 15.92 1.57 15.86
C TRP A 256 16.55 2.72 15.06
N LYS A 257 15.74 3.65 14.53
CA LYS A 257 16.26 4.86 13.86
C LYS A 257 17.17 5.69 14.77
N LYS A 258 16.74 5.90 16.01
CA LYS A 258 17.52 6.68 16.98
C LYS A 258 18.89 6.03 17.26
N ILE A 259 18.93 4.71 17.46
CA ILE A 259 20.17 3.96 17.70
C ILE A 259 21.13 4.04 16.50
N HIS A 260 20.59 4.06 15.28
CA HIS A 260 21.40 4.12 14.04
C HIS A 260 21.66 5.53 13.53
N GLY A 261 21.28 6.58 14.26
CA GLY A 261 21.48 7.98 13.86
C GLY A 261 20.71 8.38 12.60
N ILE A 262 19.60 7.72 12.30
CA ILE A 262 18.80 7.94 11.10
C ILE A 262 17.64 8.89 11.42
N LYS A 263 17.47 9.89 10.56
CA LYS A 263 16.37 10.86 10.64
C LYS A 263 15.03 10.32 10.14
#